data_4766e2cbc8b96f04f8ad74453b707e44
#
_entry.id   4766e2cbc8b96f04f8ad74453b707e44
#
_cell.length_a   1.000
_cell.length_b   1.000
_cell.length_c   1.000
_cell.angle_alpha   90.00
_cell.angle_beta   90.00
_cell.angle_gamma   90.00
#
_symmetry.space_group_name_H-M   'P 1'
#
loop_
_entity.id
_entity.type
_entity.pdbx_description
1 polymer ?
#
loop_
_entity_poly.entity_id
_entity_poly.type
_entity_poly.pdbx_seq_one_letter_code
_entity_poly.pdbx_strand_id
1 'polypeptide(L)'
;LRQKLEVLLQIPSGAIAVSGHRQTRSMYVSLEPYRTQTFDYLFYFPKAGGFPHYPVHISKNEQLVTHAEPFTFKVVEKPTEVDRENWAYLSQFGTGEQVIDFLKQANLHRISLEKIAFRMKDKGFFEQVTNLLRQRHVYQPTLWSYAIQHHDPARIQQYLQHMNNFVTACGVYLDSSLLSINPAARKT
;
A
#
# COMPACT_ATOMS: atom_id res chain seq x y z
N LEU A 1 -10.80 -9.92 -22.86
CA LEU A 1 -10.49 -9.06 -24.01
C LEU A 1 -9.83 -7.79 -23.51
N ARG A 2 -8.66 -7.45 -24.10
CA ARG A 2 -7.90 -6.22 -23.82
C ARG A 2 -8.72 -4.99 -24.22
N GLN A 3 -8.86 -4.02 -23.34
CA GLN A 3 -9.63 -2.82 -23.61
C GLN A 3 -8.72 -1.59 -23.70
N LYS A 4 -8.93 -0.78 -24.72
CA LYS A 4 -8.30 0.54 -24.83
C LYS A 4 -9.25 1.57 -24.22
N LEU A 5 -8.76 2.30 -23.24
CA LEU A 5 -9.47 3.34 -22.52
C LEU A 5 -8.70 4.65 -22.63
N GLU A 6 -9.40 5.75 -22.66
CA GLU A 6 -8.84 7.07 -22.49
C GLU A 6 -9.09 7.56 -21.06
N VAL A 7 -8.03 7.98 -20.39
CA VAL A 7 -8.08 8.52 -19.03
C VAL A 7 -7.75 10.01 -19.09
N LEU A 8 -8.69 10.83 -18.67
CA LEU A 8 -8.52 12.27 -18.54
C LEU A 8 -8.22 12.62 -17.09
N LEU A 9 -7.00 13.12 -16.85
CA LEU A 9 -6.53 13.59 -15.56
C LEU A 9 -6.39 15.11 -15.60
N GLN A 10 -6.90 15.77 -14.58
CA GLN A 10 -6.75 17.21 -14.39
C GLN A 10 -6.21 17.49 -13.00
N ILE A 11 -5.30 18.46 -12.87
CA ILE A 11 -4.87 18.91 -11.54
C ILE A 11 -5.94 19.78 -10.90
N PRO A 12 -5.97 19.90 -9.56
CA PRO A 12 -6.89 20.79 -8.87
C PRO A 12 -6.76 22.21 -9.41
N SER A 13 -7.89 22.91 -9.53
CA SER A 13 -7.90 24.30 -9.97
C SER A 13 -7.07 25.17 -9.04
N GLY A 14 -6.08 25.88 -9.58
CA GLY A 14 -5.13 26.69 -8.82
C GLY A 14 -3.91 25.95 -8.27
N ALA A 15 -3.80 24.66 -8.46
CA ALA A 15 -2.57 23.90 -8.21
C ALA A 15 -1.58 24.04 -9.36
N ILE A 16 -0.30 23.77 -9.09
CA ILE A 16 0.79 23.86 -10.06
C ILE A 16 1.39 22.47 -10.27
N ALA A 17 1.46 22.02 -11.53
CA ALA A 17 2.06 20.73 -11.87
C ALA A 17 3.58 20.76 -11.66
N VAL A 18 4.13 19.69 -11.07
CA VAL A 18 5.59 19.57 -10.83
C VAL A 18 6.32 19.23 -12.11
N SER A 19 5.76 18.38 -12.96
CA SER A 19 6.36 17.97 -14.22
C SER A 19 5.40 18.17 -15.39
N GLY A 20 5.83 18.96 -16.38
CA GLY A 20 5.03 19.25 -17.57
C GLY A 20 3.98 20.34 -17.29
N HIS A 21 3.97 21.38 -18.11
CA HIS A 21 3.16 22.59 -17.93
C HIS A 21 1.66 22.42 -18.26
N ARG A 22 1.13 21.20 -18.29
CA ARG A 22 -0.26 20.96 -18.67
C ARG A 22 -1.13 20.72 -17.43
N GLN A 23 -2.17 21.54 -17.29
CA GLN A 23 -3.19 21.37 -16.27
C GLN A 23 -4.04 20.11 -16.49
N THR A 24 -4.17 19.68 -17.73
CA THR A 24 -4.95 18.52 -18.13
C THR A 24 -4.08 17.56 -18.93
N ARG A 25 -4.16 16.28 -18.62
CA ARG A 25 -3.47 15.21 -19.33
C ARG A 25 -4.46 14.13 -19.76
N SER A 26 -4.54 13.90 -21.06
CA SER A 26 -5.20 12.72 -21.62
C SER A 26 -4.16 11.63 -21.91
N MET A 27 -4.48 10.41 -21.58
CA MET A 27 -3.64 9.24 -21.88
C MET A 27 -4.47 8.05 -22.30
N TYR A 28 -3.96 7.30 -23.27
CA TYR A 28 -4.56 6.04 -23.66
C TYR A 28 -3.94 4.89 -22.87
N VAL A 29 -4.80 4.10 -22.27
CA VAL A 29 -4.43 2.98 -21.41
C VAL A 29 -5.01 1.70 -21.98
N SER A 30 -4.21 0.66 -21.98
CA SER A 30 -4.65 -0.67 -22.37
C SER A 30 -4.72 -1.55 -21.13
N LEU A 31 -5.93 -1.87 -20.69
CA LEU A 31 -6.19 -2.72 -19.52
C LEU A 31 -6.49 -4.15 -19.96
N GLU A 32 -5.78 -5.10 -19.36
CA GLU A 32 -6.08 -6.51 -19.43
C GLU A 32 -7.10 -6.90 -18.36
N PRO A 33 -7.85 -7.98 -18.53
CA PRO A 33 -8.78 -8.46 -17.52
C PRO A 33 -8.07 -8.68 -16.17
N TYR A 34 -8.73 -8.28 -15.09
CA TYR A 34 -8.22 -8.43 -13.71
C TYR A 34 -6.91 -7.69 -13.39
N ARG A 35 -6.50 -6.74 -14.25
CA ARG A 35 -5.32 -5.90 -14.00
C ARG A 35 -5.71 -4.55 -13.43
N THR A 36 -4.96 -4.09 -12.43
CA THR A 36 -5.01 -2.73 -11.90
C THR A 36 -3.81 -1.96 -12.43
N GLN A 37 -4.05 -0.75 -12.90
CA GLN A 37 -3.00 0.17 -13.31
C GLN A 37 -3.08 1.45 -12.49
N THR A 38 -1.95 1.89 -11.95
CA THR A 38 -1.86 3.08 -11.11
C THR A 38 -1.09 4.17 -11.85
N PHE A 39 -1.58 5.40 -11.77
CA PHE A 39 -0.94 6.59 -12.31
C PHE A 39 -0.69 7.58 -11.20
N ASP A 40 0.50 8.13 -11.15
CA ASP A 40 0.87 9.19 -10.23
C ASP A 40 0.98 10.51 -10.99
N TYR A 41 0.37 11.55 -10.44
CA TYR A 41 0.38 12.88 -10.98
C TYR A 41 0.76 13.87 -9.88
N LEU A 42 1.93 14.48 -9.98
CA LEU A 42 2.51 15.33 -8.97
C LEU A 42 2.19 16.80 -9.22
N PHE A 43 1.65 17.46 -8.22
CA PHE A 43 1.36 18.88 -8.21
C PHE A 43 1.56 19.45 -6.80
N TYR A 44 1.65 20.76 -6.67
CA TYR A 44 1.70 21.43 -5.38
C TYR A 44 0.73 22.61 -5.33
N PHE A 45 0.39 23.03 -4.12
CA PHE A 45 -0.47 24.16 -3.88
C PHE A 45 0.37 25.39 -3.50
N PRO A 46 0.22 26.54 -4.20
CA PRO A 46 1.03 27.72 -3.95
C PRO A 46 0.69 28.46 -2.65
N LYS A 47 -0.50 28.24 -2.10
CA LYS A 47 -0.99 28.89 -0.86
C LYS A 47 -2.03 28.01 -0.18
N ALA A 48 -2.32 28.35 1.09
CA ALA A 48 -3.47 27.75 1.78
C ALA A 48 -4.82 28.19 1.14
N GLY A 49 -5.80 27.31 1.21
CA GLY A 49 -7.14 27.54 0.63
C GLY A 49 -7.85 26.27 0.22
N GLY A 50 -9.00 26.44 -0.43
CA GLY A 50 -9.77 25.35 -1.01
C GLY A 50 -9.48 25.24 -2.52
N PHE A 51 -9.11 24.03 -2.97
CA PHE A 51 -8.77 23.77 -4.37
C PHE A 51 -9.67 22.65 -4.90
N PRO A 52 -10.69 22.97 -5.71
CA PRO A 52 -11.57 21.97 -6.28
C PRO A 52 -10.80 21.13 -7.31
N HIS A 53 -11.00 19.83 -7.21
CA HIS A 53 -10.45 18.85 -8.15
C HIS A 53 -11.58 18.32 -9.03
N TYR A 54 -11.42 18.49 -10.32
CA TYR A 54 -12.32 17.87 -11.27
C TYR A 54 -12.13 16.35 -11.29
N PRO A 55 -13.21 15.57 -11.31
CA PRO A 55 -13.11 14.13 -11.29
C PRO A 55 -12.35 13.61 -12.50
N VAL A 56 -11.55 12.57 -12.25
CA VAL A 56 -10.92 11.81 -13.34
C VAL A 56 -12.01 11.13 -14.15
N HIS A 57 -11.94 11.28 -15.46
CA HIS A 57 -12.87 10.65 -16.40
C HIS A 57 -12.18 9.51 -17.14
N ILE A 58 -12.93 8.44 -17.34
CA ILE A 58 -12.53 7.33 -18.19
C ILE A 58 -13.53 7.20 -19.32
N SER A 59 -13.04 7.28 -20.55
CA SER A 59 -13.85 7.15 -21.76
C SER A 59 -13.38 6.00 -22.63
N LYS A 60 -14.28 5.51 -23.47
CA LYS A 60 -14.01 4.51 -24.49
C LYS A 60 -14.78 4.89 -25.75
N ASN A 61 -14.07 5.03 -26.88
CA ASN A 61 -14.66 5.47 -28.15
C ASN A 61 -15.49 6.77 -27.97
N GLU A 62 -14.91 7.77 -27.29
CA GLU A 62 -15.54 9.07 -27.01
C GLU A 62 -16.78 9.02 -26.10
N GLN A 63 -17.12 7.86 -25.55
CA GLN A 63 -18.21 7.71 -24.60
C GLN A 63 -17.66 7.59 -23.17
N LEU A 64 -18.25 8.35 -22.23
CA LEU A 64 -17.91 8.28 -20.82
C LEU A 64 -18.29 6.90 -20.27
N VAL A 65 -17.30 6.20 -19.74
CA VAL A 65 -17.48 4.89 -19.08
C VAL A 65 -17.74 5.08 -17.59
N THR A 66 -16.90 5.90 -16.94
CA THR A 66 -17.00 6.21 -15.50
C THR A 66 -16.19 7.46 -15.17
N HIS A 67 -16.46 8.01 -14.01
CA HIS A 67 -15.69 9.12 -13.43
C HIS A 67 -15.53 8.93 -11.92
N ALA A 68 -14.54 9.58 -11.34
CA ALA A 68 -14.40 9.69 -9.89
C ALA A 68 -15.37 10.74 -9.32
N GLU A 69 -15.60 10.70 -8.01
CA GLU A 69 -16.36 11.74 -7.34
C GLU A 69 -15.57 13.06 -7.28
N PRO A 70 -16.25 14.22 -7.41
CA PRO A 70 -15.63 15.52 -7.22
C PRO A 70 -15.04 15.66 -5.81
N PHE A 71 -13.88 16.28 -5.70
CA PHE A 71 -13.21 16.46 -4.42
C PHE A 71 -12.63 17.87 -4.32
N THR A 72 -12.59 18.45 -3.12
CA THR A 72 -11.92 19.74 -2.85
C THR A 72 -10.80 19.52 -1.84
N PHE A 73 -9.57 19.83 -2.23
CA PHE A 73 -8.43 19.84 -1.33
C PHE A 73 -8.49 21.06 -0.42
N LYS A 74 -8.49 20.83 0.88
CA LYS A 74 -8.34 21.88 1.89
C LYS A 74 -6.87 21.97 2.27
N VAL A 75 -6.22 23.01 1.81
CA VAL A 75 -4.78 23.25 2.06
C VAL A 75 -4.65 24.22 3.22
N VAL A 76 -3.85 23.87 4.21
CA VAL A 76 -3.59 24.66 5.40
C VAL A 76 -2.08 24.94 5.53
N GLU A 77 -1.69 26.07 6.09
CA GLU A 77 -0.27 26.43 6.30
C GLU A 77 0.39 25.50 7.31
N LYS A 78 -0.34 25.12 8.34
CA LYS A 78 0.10 24.17 9.36
C LYS A 78 -1.01 23.18 9.65
N PRO A 79 -0.73 21.87 9.66
CA PRO A 79 -1.72 20.88 10.07
C PRO A 79 -2.16 21.15 11.50
N THR A 80 -3.46 21.38 11.70
CA THR A 80 -4.06 21.58 13.02
C THR A 80 -4.74 20.31 13.53
N GLU A 81 -4.98 19.36 12.64
CA GLU A 81 -5.62 18.09 12.96
C GLU A 81 -4.70 16.95 12.52
N VAL A 82 -4.60 15.94 13.37
CA VAL A 82 -3.93 14.69 13.03
C VAL A 82 -4.94 13.83 12.26
N ASP A 83 -4.61 13.51 11.02
CA ASP A 83 -5.38 12.53 10.25
C ASP A 83 -5.17 11.14 10.88
N ARG A 84 -6.17 10.71 11.64
CA ARG A 84 -6.16 9.42 12.35
C ARG A 84 -6.56 8.25 11.48
N GLU A 85 -6.99 8.49 10.26
CA GLU A 85 -7.43 7.46 9.30
C GLU A 85 -6.31 7.09 8.31
N ASN A 86 -5.24 7.86 8.25
CA ASN A 86 -4.12 7.56 7.37
C ASN A 86 -3.24 6.40 7.89
N TRP A 87 -2.55 5.74 6.97
CA TRP A 87 -1.67 4.61 7.30
C TRP A 87 -0.52 4.98 8.24
N ALA A 88 0.02 6.19 8.13
CA ALA A 88 1.11 6.63 9.00
C ALA A 88 0.69 6.67 10.47
N TYR A 89 -0.53 7.12 10.74
CA TYR A 89 -1.09 7.12 12.08
C TYR A 89 -1.56 5.73 12.52
N LEU A 90 -2.39 5.06 11.70
CA LEU A 90 -3.00 3.78 12.06
C LEU A 90 -1.97 2.69 12.29
N SER A 91 -0.91 2.63 11.49
CA SER A 91 0.15 1.64 11.67
C SER A 91 0.83 1.73 13.04
N GLN A 92 0.96 2.93 13.61
CA GLN A 92 1.64 3.18 14.88
C GLN A 92 0.68 3.19 16.07
N PHE A 93 -0.43 3.90 15.95
CA PHE A 93 -1.32 4.24 17.07
C PHE A 93 -2.71 3.60 16.98
N GLY A 94 -3.13 3.11 15.82
CA GLY A 94 -4.43 2.47 15.65
C GLY A 94 -4.55 1.17 16.44
N THR A 95 -5.78 0.76 16.74
CA THR A 95 -6.05 -0.57 17.30
C THR A 95 -5.78 -1.66 16.25
N GLY A 96 -5.64 -2.92 16.70
CA GLY A 96 -5.49 -4.05 15.77
C GLY A 96 -6.63 -4.14 14.75
N GLU A 97 -7.87 -3.93 15.20
CA GLU A 97 -9.05 -3.92 14.34
C GLU A 97 -9.02 -2.81 13.30
N GLN A 98 -8.69 -1.57 13.72
CA GLN A 98 -8.56 -0.44 12.80
C GLN A 98 -7.49 -0.68 11.71
N VAL A 99 -6.37 -1.28 12.11
CA VAL A 99 -5.32 -1.63 11.15
C VAL A 99 -5.82 -2.68 10.15
N ILE A 100 -6.50 -3.73 10.62
CA ILE A 100 -7.03 -4.78 9.76
C ILE A 100 -8.09 -4.24 8.81
N ASP A 101 -8.99 -3.39 9.30
CA ASP A 101 -10.05 -2.79 8.47
C ASP A 101 -9.46 -1.85 7.40
N PHE A 102 -8.45 -1.08 7.75
CA PHE A 102 -7.70 -0.30 6.77
C PHE A 102 -7.05 -1.20 5.71
N LEU A 103 -6.38 -2.29 6.12
CA LEU A 103 -5.72 -3.21 5.20
C LEU A 103 -6.69 -3.92 4.24
N LYS A 104 -7.94 -4.14 4.64
CA LYS A 104 -8.98 -4.73 3.77
C LYS A 104 -9.27 -3.85 2.55
N GLN A 105 -9.21 -2.53 2.71
CA GLN A 105 -9.59 -1.57 1.67
C GLN A 105 -8.40 -0.95 0.94
N ALA A 106 -7.23 -0.90 1.61
CA ALA A 106 -6.05 -0.22 1.10
C ALA A 106 -5.43 -0.89 -0.13
N ASN A 107 -4.78 -0.09 -0.96
CA ASN A 107 -3.85 -0.61 -1.96
C ASN A 107 -2.54 -1.02 -1.26
N LEU A 108 -2.38 -2.32 -1.01
CA LEU A 108 -1.26 -2.88 -0.24
C LEU A 108 0.11 -2.66 -0.88
N HIS A 109 0.16 -2.41 -2.20
CA HIS A 109 1.41 -2.12 -2.91
C HIS A 109 1.87 -0.66 -2.74
N ARG A 110 1.02 0.21 -2.22
CA ARG A 110 1.32 1.64 -2.01
C ARG A 110 1.63 2.01 -0.57
N ILE A 111 1.54 1.06 0.34
CA ILE A 111 1.78 1.28 1.77
C ILE A 111 2.96 0.45 2.24
N SER A 112 3.72 0.98 3.20
CA SER A 112 4.79 0.23 3.85
C SER A 112 4.19 -0.69 4.92
N LEU A 113 4.04 -1.97 4.59
CA LEU A 113 3.52 -2.98 5.51
C LEU A 113 4.48 -3.25 6.69
N GLU A 114 5.77 -2.97 6.54
CA GLU A 114 6.78 -3.14 7.59
C GLU A 114 6.50 -2.30 8.83
N LYS A 115 5.76 -1.20 8.69
CA LYS A 115 5.37 -0.34 9.81
C LYS A 115 4.56 -1.06 10.89
N ILE A 116 3.91 -2.17 10.57
CA ILE A 116 3.16 -2.98 11.55
C ILE A 116 3.92 -4.22 12.01
N ALA A 117 5.19 -4.38 11.64
CA ALA A 117 5.98 -5.57 12.00
C ALA A 117 6.03 -5.80 13.52
N PHE A 118 6.17 -4.74 14.32
CA PHE A 118 6.21 -4.85 15.77
C PHE A 118 4.93 -5.46 16.38
N ARG A 119 3.78 -5.32 15.72
CA ARG A 119 2.48 -5.87 16.14
C ARG A 119 2.37 -7.37 15.86
N MET A 120 3.20 -7.89 14.95
CA MET A 120 3.21 -9.30 14.59
C MET A 120 3.68 -10.21 15.71
N LYS A 121 4.19 -9.65 16.82
CA LYS A 121 4.45 -10.38 18.06
C LYS A 121 3.19 -10.96 18.70
N ASP A 122 2.05 -10.30 18.52
CA ASP A 122 0.75 -10.86 18.89
C ASP A 122 0.33 -11.91 17.87
N LYS A 123 0.12 -13.14 18.34
CA LYS A 123 -0.21 -14.28 17.49
C LYS A 123 -1.55 -14.10 16.77
N GLY A 124 -2.56 -13.60 17.47
CA GLY A 124 -3.88 -13.39 16.90
C GLY A 124 -3.86 -12.35 15.78
N PHE A 125 -3.16 -11.25 15.99
CA PHE A 125 -2.95 -10.22 14.97
C PHE A 125 -2.14 -10.76 13.79
N PHE A 126 -1.07 -11.50 14.05
CA PHE A 126 -0.25 -12.15 13.03
C PHE A 126 -1.09 -13.05 12.12
N GLU A 127 -1.91 -13.93 12.70
CA GLU A 127 -2.77 -14.86 11.94
C GLU A 127 -3.78 -14.10 11.06
N GLN A 128 -4.43 -13.07 11.60
CA GLN A 128 -5.40 -12.28 10.86
C GLN A 128 -4.76 -11.53 9.69
N VAL A 129 -3.64 -10.83 9.93
CA VAL A 129 -2.94 -10.06 8.89
C VAL A 129 -2.38 -10.98 7.80
N THR A 130 -1.70 -12.08 8.17
CA THR A 130 -1.15 -13.01 7.17
C THR A 130 -2.23 -13.68 6.34
N ASN A 131 -3.40 -14.01 6.93
CA ASN A 131 -4.55 -14.53 6.19
C ASN A 131 -5.07 -13.51 5.17
N LEU A 132 -5.24 -12.25 5.58
CA LEU A 132 -5.70 -11.17 4.72
C LEU A 132 -4.73 -10.95 3.55
N LEU A 133 -3.44 -10.82 3.85
CA LEU A 133 -2.41 -10.59 2.84
C LEU A 133 -2.33 -11.76 1.85
N ARG A 134 -2.44 -13.02 2.33
CA ARG A 134 -2.50 -14.20 1.50
C ARG A 134 -3.67 -14.18 0.53
N GLN A 135 -4.86 -13.84 1.00
CA GLN A 135 -6.06 -13.73 0.14
C GLN A 135 -5.87 -12.70 -0.98
N ARG A 136 -5.03 -11.71 -0.74
CA ARG A 136 -4.68 -10.66 -1.72
C ARG A 136 -3.36 -10.93 -2.47
N HIS A 137 -2.79 -12.12 -2.32
CA HIS A 137 -1.53 -12.54 -2.94
C HIS A 137 -0.34 -11.61 -2.67
N VAL A 138 -0.31 -11.01 -1.47
CA VAL A 138 0.79 -10.14 -1.02
C VAL A 138 1.60 -10.89 0.05
N TYR A 139 2.88 -11.11 -0.23
CA TYR A 139 3.80 -11.82 0.67
C TYR A 139 4.93 -10.87 1.06
N GLN A 140 4.87 -10.35 2.30
CA GLN A 140 5.86 -9.41 2.81
C GLN A 140 6.80 -10.14 3.77
N PRO A 141 8.12 -10.22 3.44
CA PRO A 141 9.06 -11.09 4.16
C PRO A 141 9.17 -10.78 5.66
N THR A 142 9.26 -9.49 6.02
CA THR A 142 9.39 -9.09 7.43
C THR A 142 8.19 -9.53 8.27
N LEU A 143 6.97 -9.49 7.71
CA LEU A 143 5.79 -9.92 8.44
C LEU A 143 5.72 -11.45 8.59
N TRP A 144 6.05 -12.18 7.51
CA TRP A 144 6.07 -13.64 7.56
C TRP A 144 7.19 -14.21 8.40
N SER A 145 8.29 -13.47 8.60
CA SER A 145 9.38 -13.92 9.46
C SER A 145 8.95 -14.19 10.91
N TYR A 146 7.89 -13.53 11.37
CA TYR A 146 7.31 -13.79 12.69
C TYR A 146 6.69 -15.20 12.83
N ALA A 147 6.47 -15.93 11.73
CA ALA A 147 6.10 -17.33 11.77
C ALA A 147 7.13 -18.20 12.50
N ILE A 148 8.41 -17.80 12.46
CA ILE A 148 9.48 -18.47 13.23
C ILE A 148 9.25 -18.28 14.73
N GLN A 149 8.99 -17.04 15.17
CA GLN A 149 8.73 -16.73 16.57
C GLN A 149 7.46 -17.43 17.09
N HIS A 150 6.44 -17.59 16.24
CA HIS A 150 5.19 -18.27 16.59
C HIS A 150 5.25 -19.80 16.42
N HIS A 151 6.40 -20.34 15.99
CA HIS A 151 6.55 -21.79 15.70
C HIS A 151 5.48 -22.29 14.70
N ASP A 152 5.20 -21.51 13.66
CA ASP A 152 4.17 -21.79 12.65
C ASP A 152 4.83 -22.27 11.33
N PRO A 153 5.13 -23.57 11.20
CA PRO A 153 5.76 -24.11 10.01
C PRO A 153 4.85 -24.01 8.77
N ALA A 154 3.53 -24.01 8.96
CA ALA A 154 2.58 -23.90 7.86
C ALA A 154 2.69 -22.53 7.16
N ARG A 155 2.87 -21.46 7.93
CA ARG A 155 3.10 -20.12 7.39
C ARG A 155 4.44 -19.98 6.71
N ILE A 156 5.49 -20.59 7.27
CA ILE A 156 6.81 -20.64 6.65
C ILE A 156 6.73 -21.37 5.29
N GLN A 157 6.13 -22.55 5.26
CA GLN A 157 5.93 -23.30 4.03
C GLN A 157 5.14 -22.51 2.99
N GLN A 158 4.06 -21.87 3.41
CA GLN A 158 3.23 -21.03 2.55
C GLN A 158 4.03 -19.89 1.91
N TYR A 159 4.87 -19.21 2.68
CA TYR A 159 5.73 -18.14 2.15
C TYR A 159 6.73 -18.69 1.13
N LEU A 160 7.38 -19.81 1.45
CA LEU A 160 8.40 -20.43 0.59
C LEU A 160 7.84 -20.94 -0.74
N GLN A 161 6.54 -21.23 -0.83
CA GLN A 161 5.88 -21.58 -2.10
C GLN A 161 5.82 -20.41 -3.08
N HIS A 162 5.88 -19.18 -2.60
CA HIS A 162 5.74 -17.97 -3.40
C HIS A 162 7.04 -17.14 -3.49
N MET A 163 7.90 -17.24 -2.48
CA MET A 163 9.10 -16.42 -2.34
C MET A 163 10.28 -17.26 -1.84
N ASN A 164 11.48 -16.98 -2.33
CA ASN A 164 12.70 -17.72 -2.00
C ASN A 164 13.66 -16.97 -1.05
N ASN A 165 13.30 -15.77 -0.61
CA ASN A 165 14.16 -14.89 0.19
C ASN A 165 13.86 -14.92 1.70
N PHE A 166 13.16 -15.95 2.19
CA PHE A 166 12.69 -16.01 3.58
C PHE A 166 13.84 -15.94 4.59
N VAL A 167 14.87 -16.73 4.40
CA VAL A 167 16.02 -16.79 5.33
C VAL A 167 16.76 -15.46 5.39
N THR A 168 16.94 -14.81 4.24
CA THR A 168 17.58 -13.48 4.17
C THR A 168 16.76 -12.41 4.86
N ALA A 169 15.44 -12.52 4.79
CA ALA A 169 14.51 -11.55 5.35
C ALA A 169 14.27 -11.73 6.85
N CYS A 170 14.48 -12.92 7.40
CA CYS A 170 14.28 -13.20 8.83
C CYS A 170 15.22 -12.41 9.76
N GLY A 171 16.36 -11.93 9.25
CA GLY A 171 17.32 -11.14 10.02
C GLY A 171 17.99 -11.91 11.15
N VAL A 172 19.00 -11.29 11.76
CA VAL A 172 19.85 -11.89 12.81
C VAL A 172 19.16 -12.00 14.19
N TYR A 173 18.01 -11.40 14.37
CA TYR A 173 17.36 -11.22 15.68
C TYR A 173 16.16 -12.14 15.92
N LEU A 174 15.78 -12.97 14.94
CA LEU A 174 14.74 -13.95 15.13
C LEU A 174 15.36 -15.22 15.73
N ASP A 175 15.27 -15.31 17.05
CA ASP A 175 15.66 -16.53 17.77
C ASP A 175 14.58 -17.59 17.55
N SER A 176 14.97 -18.71 16.96
CA SER A 176 14.07 -19.84 16.69
C SER A 176 14.81 -21.13 16.88
N SER A 177 14.19 -22.06 17.61
CA SER A 177 14.67 -23.43 17.71
C SER A 177 14.73 -24.16 16.36
N LEU A 178 13.98 -23.68 15.36
CA LEU A 178 13.98 -24.23 13.99
C LEU A 178 15.08 -23.64 13.11
N LEU A 179 15.55 -22.42 13.45
CA LEU A 179 16.61 -21.71 12.76
C LEU A 179 17.58 -21.12 13.78
N SER A 180 18.04 -21.93 14.73
CA SER A 180 19.08 -21.54 15.68
C SER A 180 20.38 -21.26 14.91
N ILE A 181 20.42 -20.11 14.27
CA ILE A 181 21.64 -19.56 13.69
C ILE A 181 22.39 -18.95 14.87
N ASN A 182 23.15 -19.77 15.56
CA ASN A 182 24.09 -19.29 16.56
C ASN A 182 25.15 -18.42 15.84
N PRO A 183 25.20 -17.09 16.08
CA PRO A 183 26.20 -16.24 15.45
C PRO A 183 27.63 -16.64 15.79
N ALA A 184 27.85 -17.33 16.94
CA ALA A 184 29.15 -17.86 17.36
C ALA A 184 29.59 -19.08 16.52
N ALA A 185 28.65 -19.83 15.92
CA ALA A 185 28.99 -20.96 15.07
C ALA A 185 29.48 -20.57 13.66
N ARG A 186 29.43 -19.28 13.30
CA ARG A 186 29.98 -18.74 12.03
C ARG A 186 31.50 -18.45 12.08
N LYS A 187 32.20 -18.74 13.18
CA LYS A 187 33.64 -18.46 13.35
C LYS A 187 34.52 -19.69 13.25
N THR A 188 34.06 -20.74 12.61
CA THR A 188 34.94 -21.90 12.26
C THR A 188 34.93 -22.12 10.76
#